data_4b705dda9a6fd9da49341eec57537718
#
_entry.id   4b705dda9a6fd9da49341eec57537718
#
_cell.length_a   1.000
_cell.length_b   1.000
_cell.length_c   1.000
_cell.angle_alpha   90.00
_cell.angle_beta   90.00
_cell.angle_gamma   90.00
#
_symmetry.space_group_name_H-M   'P 1'
#
loop_
_entity.id
_entity.type
_entity.pdbx_description
1 polymer ?
#
loop_
_entity_poly.entity_id
_entity_poly.type
_entity_poly.pdbx_seq_one_letter_code
_entity_poly.pdbx_strand_id
1 'polypeptide(L)'
;MSPTIDDILDRAHVVALPMAVPFRGITTREALLIDGPAGWGEFAPFVEYGDAEAATWLAAGLEAAYEGYGDLDTGDGWVEVNGTVPAVGPDRVPEVLERYPSARTFKIKVAEKGQTLDDDAARVAAVRAARPDAVLRVDANGGWSVDEAVRAAEVLGELEYIEQPCATVEELAEVRRRVSTPIAADESIRKAADPYRVAELNAADVAVTKVAPLGGVRRLMTISGDLGLKLTVASALDTAVGIHAGLVAAKVTGSQAAGLATQRLFIEDVAEPFDFAGGRMRIRDATPDPDRLTELAAPGERKDWWFERVTRCLPYLGD
;
A
#
# COMPACT_ATOMS: atom_id res chain seq x y z
N MET A 1 -27.99 -7.41 2.85
CA MET A 1 -27.87 -8.88 2.66
C MET A 1 -26.47 -9.11 2.08
N SER A 2 -25.67 -9.96 2.67
CA SER A 2 -24.35 -10.29 2.09
C SER A 2 -24.54 -10.95 0.72
N PRO A 3 -23.69 -10.63 -0.28
CA PRO A 3 -23.80 -11.23 -1.60
C PRO A 3 -23.54 -12.75 -1.55
N THR A 4 -24.18 -13.49 -2.43
CA THR A 4 -23.87 -14.90 -2.65
C THR A 4 -22.61 -15.05 -3.49
N ILE A 5 -22.03 -16.24 -3.56
CA ILE A 5 -20.88 -16.50 -4.44
C ILE A 5 -21.21 -16.19 -5.91
N ASP A 6 -22.39 -16.58 -6.35
CA ASP A 6 -22.86 -16.34 -7.71
C ASP A 6 -22.99 -14.84 -8.00
N ASP A 7 -23.54 -14.05 -7.05
CA ASP A 7 -23.62 -12.59 -7.17
C ASP A 7 -22.24 -11.93 -7.35
N ILE A 8 -21.21 -12.49 -6.72
CA ILE A 8 -19.83 -11.99 -6.82
C ILE A 8 -19.21 -12.40 -8.16
N LEU A 9 -19.28 -13.70 -8.51
CA LEU A 9 -18.58 -14.24 -9.67
C LEU A 9 -19.20 -13.79 -11.02
N ASP A 10 -20.52 -13.61 -11.08
CA ASP A 10 -21.21 -13.10 -12.28
C ASP A 10 -20.81 -11.67 -12.64
N ARG A 11 -20.28 -10.92 -11.66
CA ARG A 11 -19.84 -9.51 -11.81
C ARG A 11 -18.34 -9.34 -11.67
N ALA A 12 -17.58 -10.45 -11.70
CA ALA A 12 -16.14 -10.41 -11.51
C ALA A 12 -15.35 -10.37 -12.81
N HIS A 13 -14.35 -9.50 -12.84
CA HIS A 13 -13.39 -9.36 -13.94
C HIS A 13 -11.98 -9.64 -13.38
N VAL A 14 -11.28 -10.61 -13.97
CA VAL A 14 -9.89 -10.89 -13.59
C VAL A 14 -8.97 -10.25 -14.61
N VAL A 15 -8.08 -9.40 -14.12
CA VAL A 15 -7.14 -8.62 -14.94
C VAL A 15 -5.68 -8.91 -14.57
N ALA A 16 -4.78 -8.69 -15.52
CA ALA A 16 -3.34 -8.88 -15.39
C ALA A 16 -2.62 -7.63 -15.90
N LEU A 17 -2.20 -6.75 -14.99
CA LEU A 17 -1.60 -5.46 -15.30
C LEU A 17 -0.09 -5.60 -15.47
N PRO A 18 0.49 -5.19 -16.61
CA PRO A 18 1.94 -5.18 -16.80
C PRO A 18 2.59 -4.06 -16.00
N MET A 19 3.72 -4.36 -15.35
CA MET A 19 4.45 -3.40 -14.54
C MET A 19 5.61 -2.77 -15.32
N ALA A 20 5.74 -1.44 -15.23
CA ALA A 20 6.87 -0.71 -15.80
C ALA A 20 8.17 -0.94 -15.02
N VAL A 21 8.05 -1.27 -13.73
CA VAL A 21 9.18 -1.55 -12.84
C VAL A 21 8.84 -2.81 -12.07
N PRO A 22 9.70 -3.84 -12.05
CA PRO A 22 9.52 -4.99 -11.17
C PRO A 22 9.41 -4.53 -9.71
N PHE A 23 8.44 -5.08 -8.99
CA PHE A 23 8.25 -4.78 -7.58
C PHE A 23 7.98 -6.07 -6.82
N ARG A 24 8.70 -6.32 -5.71
CA ARG A 24 8.63 -7.59 -4.97
C ARG A 24 8.83 -8.85 -5.85
N GLY A 25 9.63 -8.73 -6.91
CA GLY A 25 9.90 -9.83 -7.83
C GLY A 25 8.79 -10.12 -8.87
N ILE A 26 7.69 -9.35 -8.89
CA ILE A 26 6.64 -9.51 -9.89
C ILE A 26 6.76 -8.47 -11.00
N THR A 27 6.42 -8.87 -12.22
CA THR A 27 6.36 -8.02 -13.43
C THR A 27 4.94 -7.86 -13.98
N THR A 28 4.00 -8.62 -13.41
CA THR A 28 2.58 -8.58 -13.74
C THR A 28 1.77 -8.65 -12.45
N ARG A 29 0.86 -7.71 -12.27
CA ARG A 29 -0.04 -7.67 -11.12
C ARG A 29 -1.43 -8.16 -11.53
N GLU A 30 -1.87 -9.27 -10.97
CA GLU A 30 -3.23 -9.77 -11.17
C GLU A 30 -4.18 -9.22 -10.10
N ALA A 31 -5.42 -8.96 -10.48
CA ALA A 31 -6.49 -8.54 -9.60
C ALA A 31 -7.84 -9.10 -10.07
N LEU A 32 -8.72 -9.43 -9.13
CA LEU A 32 -10.14 -9.68 -9.41
C LEU A 32 -10.92 -8.43 -9.00
N LEU A 33 -11.63 -7.84 -9.95
CA LEU A 33 -12.46 -6.65 -9.76
C LEU A 33 -13.94 -7.07 -9.71
N ILE A 34 -14.72 -6.47 -8.83
CA ILE A 34 -16.13 -6.79 -8.59
C ILE A 34 -16.96 -5.54 -8.95
N ASP A 35 -17.82 -5.65 -9.98
CA ASP A 35 -18.78 -4.62 -10.36
C ASP A 35 -20.03 -4.73 -9.47
N GLY A 36 -20.03 -4.07 -8.33
CA GLY A 36 -21.12 -4.13 -7.37
C GLY A 36 -22.14 -3.00 -7.51
N PRO A 37 -23.26 -3.09 -6.78
CA PRO A 37 -24.33 -2.08 -6.82
C PRO A 37 -23.94 -0.73 -6.23
N ALA A 38 -22.92 -0.66 -5.38
CA ALA A 38 -22.44 0.57 -4.76
C ALA A 38 -21.17 1.12 -5.41
N GLY A 39 -20.54 0.35 -6.31
CA GLY A 39 -19.31 0.72 -6.99
C GLY A 39 -18.44 -0.47 -7.32
N TRP A 40 -17.18 -0.22 -7.63
CA TRP A 40 -16.21 -1.25 -7.93
C TRP A 40 -15.39 -1.63 -6.70
N GLY A 41 -15.18 -2.92 -6.48
CA GLY A 41 -14.31 -3.47 -5.45
C GLY A 41 -13.13 -4.23 -6.03
N GLU A 42 -12.05 -4.35 -5.26
CA GLU A 42 -10.84 -5.07 -5.66
C GLU A 42 -10.52 -6.20 -4.68
N PHE A 43 -10.30 -7.40 -5.20
CA PHE A 43 -9.73 -8.54 -4.51
C PHE A 43 -8.42 -8.94 -5.18
N ALA A 44 -7.29 -8.51 -4.60
CA ALA A 44 -5.97 -8.70 -5.20
C ALA A 44 -4.90 -9.13 -4.17
N PRO A 45 -5.13 -10.12 -3.30
CA PRO A 45 -4.09 -10.61 -2.40
C PRO A 45 -2.92 -11.19 -3.21
N PHE A 46 -1.70 -11.07 -2.67
CA PHE A 46 -0.55 -11.74 -3.28
C PHE A 46 -0.76 -13.26 -3.28
N VAL A 47 -0.22 -13.91 -4.32
CA VAL A 47 -0.49 -15.34 -4.56
C VAL A 47 0.05 -16.26 -3.47
N GLU A 48 1.09 -15.83 -2.76
CA GLU A 48 1.69 -16.54 -1.63
C GLU A 48 0.88 -16.48 -0.32
N TYR A 49 -0.14 -15.62 -0.22
CA TYR A 49 -0.96 -15.52 0.98
C TYR A 49 -1.98 -16.66 1.04
N GLY A 50 -2.15 -17.23 2.23
CA GLY A 50 -3.18 -18.25 2.49
C GLY A 50 -4.60 -17.68 2.41
N ASP A 51 -5.60 -18.56 2.27
CA ASP A 51 -6.99 -18.15 2.06
C ASP A 51 -7.57 -17.35 3.25
N ALA A 52 -7.18 -17.66 4.49
CA ALA A 52 -7.59 -16.91 5.68
C ALA A 52 -7.03 -15.46 5.66
N GLU A 53 -5.77 -15.25 5.29
CA GLU A 53 -5.19 -13.91 5.13
C GLU A 53 -5.82 -13.19 3.93
N ALA A 54 -6.06 -13.89 2.83
CA ALA A 54 -6.67 -13.33 1.63
C ALA A 54 -8.15 -12.92 1.85
N ALA A 55 -8.84 -13.53 2.80
CA ALA A 55 -10.24 -13.23 3.10
C ALA A 55 -10.45 -11.77 3.53
N THR A 56 -9.50 -11.16 4.24
CA THR A 56 -9.59 -9.72 4.60
C THR A 56 -9.58 -8.84 3.35
N TRP A 57 -8.83 -9.21 2.32
CA TRP A 57 -8.82 -8.52 1.03
C TRP A 57 -10.15 -8.66 0.31
N LEU A 58 -10.78 -9.86 0.39
CA LEU A 58 -12.11 -10.06 -0.16
C LEU A 58 -13.14 -9.21 0.59
N ALA A 59 -13.08 -9.14 1.92
CA ALA A 59 -13.94 -8.28 2.72
C ALA A 59 -13.85 -6.81 2.29
N ALA A 60 -12.63 -6.31 2.05
CA ALA A 60 -12.41 -4.95 1.56
C ALA A 60 -13.01 -4.71 0.16
N GLY A 61 -12.85 -5.67 -0.75
CA GLY A 61 -13.45 -5.61 -2.08
C GLY A 61 -14.98 -5.63 -2.02
N LEU A 62 -15.57 -6.44 -1.15
CA LEU A 62 -17.01 -6.50 -0.95
C LEU A 62 -17.57 -5.23 -0.30
N GLU A 63 -16.88 -4.65 0.68
CA GLU A 63 -17.24 -3.35 1.25
C GLU A 63 -17.34 -2.28 0.15
N ALA A 64 -16.31 -2.17 -0.70
CA ALA A 64 -16.29 -1.21 -1.81
C ALA A 64 -17.43 -1.44 -2.81
N ALA A 65 -17.65 -2.71 -3.20
CA ALA A 65 -18.60 -3.06 -4.25
C ALA A 65 -20.07 -2.99 -3.78
N TYR A 66 -20.35 -3.34 -2.53
CA TYR A 66 -21.74 -3.50 -2.06
C TYR A 66 -22.19 -2.46 -1.04
N GLU A 67 -21.28 -1.83 -0.31
CA GLU A 67 -21.61 -0.77 0.65
C GLU A 67 -21.20 0.61 0.13
N GLY A 68 -20.02 0.69 -0.52
CA GLY A 68 -19.46 1.95 -1.01
C GLY A 68 -19.02 2.88 0.11
N TYR A 69 -18.69 4.12 -0.27
CA TYR A 69 -18.11 5.12 0.63
C TYR A 69 -18.88 6.45 0.64
N GLY A 70 -20.10 6.48 0.07
CA GLY A 70 -20.89 7.70 -0.08
C GLY A 70 -21.33 8.36 1.24
N ASP A 71 -21.27 7.62 2.35
CA ASP A 71 -21.56 8.11 3.71
C ASP A 71 -20.34 8.70 4.43
N LEU A 72 -19.12 8.55 3.84
CA LEU A 72 -17.88 9.04 4.42
C LEU A 72 -17.58 10.47 3.96
N ASP A 73 -17.24 11.35 4.90
CA ASP A 73 -16.85 12.73 4.58
C ASP A 73 -15.42 12.80 4.07
N THR A 74 -15.29 12.99 2.76
CA THR A 74 -14.00 13.18 2.08
C THR A 74 -13.61 14.66 1.89
N GLY A 75 -14.37 15.60 2.42
CA GLY A 75 -14.06 17.02 2.42
C GLY A 75 -13.80 17.60 1.02
N ASP A 76 -12.61 18.22 0.80
CA ASP A 76 -12.21 18.80 -0.50
C ASP A 76 -11.79 17.75 -1.55
N GLY A 77 -11.78 16.47 -1.18
CA GLY A 77 -11.42 15.36 -2.06
C GLY A 77 -9.93 15.28 -2.42
N TRP A 78 -9.04 16.02 -1.77
CA TRP A 78 -7.60 15.96 -2.03
C TRP A 78 -6.83 15.28 -0.90
N VAL A 79 -5.90 14.38 -1.26
CA VAL A 79 -5.03 13.61 -0.35
C VAL A 79 -3.57 13.88 -0.71
N GLU A 80 -2.74 14.24 0.28
CA GLU A 80 -1.30 14.29 0.08
C GLU A 80 -0.74 12.90 -0.12
N VAL A 81 0.18 12.76 -1.11
CA VAL A 81 0.79 11.46 -1.42
C VAL A 81 2.30 11.56 -1.58
N ASN A 82 3.01 10.49 -1.29
CA ASN A 82 4.44 10.40 -1.51
C ASN A 82 4.79 9.74 -2.85
N GLY A 83 5.93 10.14 -3.42
CA GLY A 83 6.61 9.38 -4.45
C GLY A 83 7.30 8.15 -3.85
N THR A 84 7.48 7.09 -4.64
CA THR A 84 8.20 5.88 -4.22
C THR A 84 9.46 5.72 -5.04
N VAL A 85 10.61 5.61 -4.37
CA VAL A 85 11.91 5.36 -4.99
C VAL A 85 12.30 3.90 -4.71
N PRO A 86 12.27 3.01 -5.72
CA PRO A 86 12.72 1.63 -5.59
C PRO A 86 14.21 1.55 -5.22
N ALA A 87 14.69 0.34 -4.93
CA ALA A 87 16.09 0.06 -4.61
C ALA A 87 17.01 0.13 -5.85
N VAL A 88 16.98 1.27 -6.55
CA VAL A 88 17.82 1.57 -7.72
C VAL A 88 19.15 2.22 -7.32
N GLY A 89 20.14 2.18 -8.21
CA GLY A 89 21.39 2.94 -8.03
C GLY A 89 21.14 4.45 -7.99
N PRO A 90 22.04 5.23 -7.38
CA PRO A 90 21.90 6.69 -7.24
C PRO A 90 21.81 7.42 -8.58
N ASP A 91 22.42 6.88 -9.63
CA ASP A 91 22.38 7.39 -11.02
C ASP A 91 20.99 7.30 -11.65
N ARG A 92 20.15 6.35 -11.22
CA ARG A 92 18.79 6.16 -11.70
C ARG A 92 17.74 6.98 -10.93
N VAL A 93 18.11 7.54 -9.78
CA VAL A 93 17.19 8.33 -8.93
C VAL A 93 16.52 9.48 -9.69
N PRO A 94 17.23 10.32 -10.48
CA PRO A 94 16.59 11.42 -11.20
C PRO A 94 15.45 10.95 -12.12
N GLU A 95 15.65 9.86 -12.90
CA GLU A 95 14.62 9.27 -13.77
C GLU A 95 13.37 8.84 -12.97
N VAL A 96 13.56 8.23 -11.78
CA VAL A 96 12.45 7.83 -10.92
C VAL A 96 11.67 9.05 -10.41
N LEU A 97 12.37 10.11 -10.03
CA LEU A 97 11.74 11.33 -9.50
C LEU A 97 10.89 12.07 -10.55
N GLU A 98 11.19 11.91 -11.84
CA GLU A 98 10.40 12.50 -12.94
C GLU A 98 8.98 11.92 -13.00
N ARG A 99 8.76 10.71 -12.47
CA ARG A 99 7.42 10.11 -12.34
C ARG A 99 6.54 10.82 -11.33
N TYR A 100 7.14 11.61 -10.44
CA TYR A 100 6.49 12.32 -9.33
C TYR A 100 6.86 13.80 -9.32
N PRO A 101 6.58 14.56 -10.37
CA PRO A 101 7.15 15.91 -10.58
C PRO A 101 6.78 16.91 -9.50
N SER A 102 5.64 16.72 -8.84
CA SER A 102 5.14 17.64 -7.80
C SER A 102 5.12 17.02 -6.40
N ALA A 103 5.65 15.80 -6.19
CA ALA A 103 5.72 15.19 -4.87
C ALA A 103 6.65 15.98 -3.94
N ARG A 104 6.20 16.12 -2.68
CA ARG A 104 6.95 16.77 -1.60
C ARG A 104 7.52 15.78 -0.60
N THR A 105 7.01 14.57 -0.59
CA THR A 105 7.45 13.48 0.28
C THR A 105 7.88 12.31 -0.59
N PHE A 106 9.00 11.66 -0.26
CA PHE A 106 9.50 10.48 -0.96
C PHE A 106 9.78 9.36 0.04
N LYS A 107 9.25 8.17 -0.26
CA LYS A 107 9.57 6.92 0.42
C LYS A 107 10.61 6.15 -0.40
N ILE A 108 11.76 5.87 0.19
CA ILE A 108 12.93 5.28 -0.46
C ILE A 108 13.12 3.86 0.05
N LYS A 109 13.17 2.88 -0.84
CA LYS A 109 13.47 1.50 -0.48
C LYS A 109 14.93 1.34 -0.10
N VAL A 110 15.16 0.68 1.04
CA VAL A 110 16.48 0.39 1.61
C VAL A 110 16.54 -1.08 2.06
N ALA A 111 17.70 -1.53 2.50
CA ALA A 111 17.91 -2.91 2.96
C ALA A 111 17.61 -3.98 1.88
N GLU A 112 17.73 -3.65 0.60
CA GLU A 112 17.49 -4.60 -0.48
C GLU A 112 18.55 -5.69 -0.48
N LYS A 113 18.11 -6.93 -0.69
CA LYS A 113 19.01 -8.09 -0.69
C LYS A 113 20.14 -7.92 -1.72
N GLY A 114 21.38 -8.04 -1.25
CA GLY A 114 22.58 -7.87 -2.06
C GLY A 114 23.07 -6.43 -2.19
N GLN A 115 22.42 -5.48 -1.54
CA GLN A 115 22.89 -4.10 -1.37
C GLN A 115 23.44 -3.87 0.04
N THR A 116 24.20 -2.82 0.20
CA THR A 116 24.84 -2.39 1.45
C THR A 116 24.23 -1.11 1.99
N LEU A 117 24.51 -0.77 3.23
CA LEU A 117 24.10 0.52 3.81
C LEU A 117 24.71 1.71 3.03
N ASP A 118 25.89 1.57 2.43
CA ASP A 118 26.49 2.61 1.60
C ASP A 118 25.70 2.83 0.30
N ASP A 119 25.14 1.77 -0.29
CA ASP A 119 24.24 1.89 -1.45
C ASP A 119 22.94 2.62 -1.06
N ASP A 120 22.37 2.31 0.11
CA ASP A 120 21.20 2.99 0.63
C ASP A 120 21.48 4.47 0.91
N ALA A 121 22.61 4.78 1.55
CA ALA A 121 23.03 6.15 1.83
C ALA A 121 23.24 6.95 0.54
N ALA A 122 23.87 6.36 -0.47
CA ALA A 122 24.07 7.00 -1.77
C ALA A 122 22.73 7.30 -2.46
N ARG A 123 21.75 6.35 -2.38
CA ARG A 123 20.40 6.55 -2.93
C ARG A 123 19.65 7.68 -2.21
N VAL A 124 19.66 7.68 -0.88
CA VAL A 124 19.03 8.75 -0.06
C VAL A 124 19.68 10.10 -0.36
N ALA A 125 21.02 10.17 -0.44
CA ALA A 125 21.73 11.38 -0.78
C ALA A 125 21.37 11.90 -2.18
N ALA A 126 21.19 11.01 -3.17
CA ALA A 126 20.77 11.38 -4.52
C ALA A 126 19.37 11.99 -4.54
N VAL A 127 18.42 11.44 -3.78
CA VAL A 127 17.07 12.03 -3.65
C VAL A 127 17.15 13.40 -2.98
N ARG A 128 17.90 13.53 -1.89
CA ARG A 128 18.09 14.79 -1.15
C ARG A 128 18.74 15.87 -2.04
N ALA A 129 19.73 15.52 -2.85
CA ALA A 129 20.35 16.43 -3.78
C ALA A 129 19.40 16.91 -4.90
N ALA A 130 18.57 16.01 -5.43
CA ALA A 130 17.62 16.33 -6.50
C ALA A 130 16.35 17.05 -5.99
N ARG A 131 16.00 16.89 -4.72
CA ARG A 131 14.81 17.47 -4.06
C ARG A 131 15.17 17.93 -2.64
N PRO A 132 15.90 19.07 -2.51
CA PRO A 132 16.44 19.52 -1.20
C PRO A 132 15.36 19.79 -0.12
N ASP A 133 14.17 20.21 -0.54
CA ASP A 133 13.06 20.55 0.35
C ASP A 133 12.09 19.37 0.59
N ALA A 134 12.41 18.18 0.07
CA ALA A 134 11.53 17.03 0.21
C ALA A 134 11.63 16.40 1.60
N VAL A 135 10.49 15.98 2.12
CA VAL A 135 10.40 15.09 3.28
C VAL A 135 10.78 13.68 2.86
N LEU A 136 11.73 13.07 3.55
CA LEU A 136 12.23 11.74 3.20
C LEU A 136 11.80 10.70 4.24
N ARG A 137 11.43 9.54 3.76
CA ARG A 137 11.13 8.31 4.50
C ARG A 137 11.94 7.18 3.90
N VAL A 138 12.34 6.21 4.71
CA VAL A 138 12.93 4.98 4.20
C VAL A 138 12.11 3.78 4.63
N ASP A 139 12.11 2.73 3.81
CA ASP A 139 11.35 1.50 4.06
C ASP A 139 12.29 0.30 3.86
N ALA A 140 12.57 -0.38 4.98
CA ALA A 140 13.50 -1.51 5.03
C ALA A 140 12.80 -2.88 4.92
N ASN A 141 11.46 -2.92 4.95
CA ASN A 141 10.65 -4.15 4.87
C ASN A 141 11.15 -5.28 5.80
N GLY A 142 11.64 -4.92 7.00
CA GLY A 142 12.16 -5.88 7.99
C GLY A 142 13.56 -6.41 7.68
N GLY A 143 14.29 -5.77 6.77
CA GLY A 143 15.56 -6.29 6.23
C GLY A 143 16.78 -6.07 7.12
N TRP A 144 16.69 -5.26 8.17
CA TRP A 144 17.79 -4.99 9.09
C TRP A 144 17.65 -5.73 10.42
N SER A 145 18.78 -6.04 11.02
CA SER A 145 18.88 -6.31 12.46
C SER A 145 18.75 -5.00 13.25
N VAL A 146 18.56 -5.10 14.57
CA VAL A 146 18.47 -3.91 15.45
C VAL A 146 19.71 -3.02 15.34
N ASP A 147 20.91 -3.59 15.33
CA ASP A 147 22.16 -2.82 15.25
C ASP A 147 22.36 -2.17 13.89
N GLU A 148 21.98 -2.84 12.79
CA GLU A 148 21.98 -2.26 11.46
C GLU A 148 20.99 -1.11 11.33
N ALA A 149 19.77 -1.25 11.88
CA ALA A 149 18.75 -0.21 11.89
C ALA A 149 19.22 1.05 12.67
N VAL A 150 19.85 0.86 13.83
CA VAL A 150 20.43 1.96 14.60
C VAL A 150 21.52 2.68 13.83
N ARG A 151 22.44 1.92 13.20
CA ARG A 151 23.49 2.51 12.36
C ARG A 151 22.92 3.21 11.14
N ALA A 152 21.88 2.65 10.51
CA ALA A 152 21.19 3.26 9.36
C ALA A 152 20.56 4.61 9.76
N ALA A 153 19.93 4.70 10.92
CA ALA A 153 19.37 5.96 11.43
C ALA A 153 20.43 7.07 11.57
N GLU A 154 21.66 6.71 11.97
CA GLU A 154 22.77 7.65 12.08
C GLU A 154 23.30 8.08 10.69
N VAL A 155 23.47 7.13 9.78
CA VAL A 155 24.10 7.35 8.46
C VAL A 155 23.16 8.06 7.48
N LEU A 156 21.87 7.72 7.48
CA LEU A 156 20.90 8.26 6.52
C LEU A 156 20.46 9.70 6.85
N GLY A 157 20.74 10.18 8.05
CA GLY A 157 20.48 11.57 8.47
C GLY A 157 19.00 11.83 8.74
N GLU A 158 18.54 13.07 8.54
CA GLU A 158 17.17 13.47 8.86
C GLU A 158 16.14 12.76 7.97
N LEU A 159 15.20 12.06 8.63
CA LEU A 159 14.10 11.34 8.03
C LEU A 159 12.82 11.61 8.83
N GLU A 160 11.67 11.62 8.15
CA GLU A 160 10.37 11.70 8.81
C GLU A 160 10.11 10.44 9.63
N TYR A 161 10.45 9.26 9.07
CA TYR A 161 10.46 7.98 9.78
C TYR A 161 11.27 6.89 9.04
N ILE A 162 11.59 5.83 9.75
CA ILE A 162 12.08 4.56 9.21
C ILE A 162 10.94 3.54 9.30
N GLU A 163 10.46 3.05 8.14
CA GLU A 163 9.38 2.07 8.05
C GLU A 163 9.94 0.65 8.17
N GLN A 164 9.34 -0.12 9.08
CA GLN A 164 9.63 -1.53 9.35
C GLN A 164 11.13 -1.86 9.27
N PRO A 165 11.95 -1.28 10.16
CA PRO A 165 13.40 -1.54 10.12
C PRO A 165 13.75 -3.01 10.33
N CYS A 166 13.04 -3.70 11.23
CA CYS A 166 13.31 -5.08 11.63
C CYS A 166 12.08 -5.97 11.44
N ALA A 167 12.26 -7.29 11.54
CA ALA A 167 11.22 -8.27 11.23
C ALA A 167 10.14 -8.38 12.31
N THR A 168 10.48 -8.21 13.59
CA THR A 168 9.57 -8.44 14.73
C THR A 168 9.19 -7.15 15.44
N VAL A 169 8.04 -7.15 16.14
CA VAL A 169 7.55 -6.01 16.92
C VAL A 169 8.51 -5.69 18.09
N GLU A 170 9.08 -6.72 18.70
CA GLU A 170 10.05 -6.59 19.79
C GLU A 170 11.33 -5.88 19.33
N GLU A 171 11.83 -6.21 18.15
CA GLU A 171 12.97 -5.54 17.52
C GLU A 171 12.65 -4.09 17.17
N LEU A 172 11.44 -3.80 16.65
CA LEU A 172 11.00 -2.43 16.42
C LEU A 172 11.02 -1.62 17.72
N ALA A 173 10.48 -2.18 18.80
CA ALA A 173 10.49 -1.53 20.11
C ALA A 173 11.92 -1.28 20.62
N GLU A 174 12.85 -2.20 20.34
CA GLU A 174 14.26 -2.02 20.70
C GLU A 174 14.91 -0.90 19.86
N VAL A 175 14.73 -0.88 18.55
CA VAL A 175 15.24 0.19 17.67
C VAL A 175 14.69 1.54 18.14
N ARG A 176 13.37 1.64 18.36
CA ARG A 176 12.71 2.88 18.78
C ARG A 176 13.28 3.47 20.07
N ARG A 177 13.71 2.63 21.00
CA ARG A 177 14.39 3.11 22.23
C ARG A 177 15.79 3.65 21.99
N ARG A 178 16.45 3.26 20.91
CA ARG A 178 17.88 3.55 20.65
C ARG A 178 18.07 4.69 19.64
N VAL A 179 17.03 5.07 18.89
CA VAL A 179 17.13 6.13 17.87
C VAL A 179 16.19 7.29 18.18
N SER A 180 16.50 8.48 17.67
CA SER A 180 15.63 9.65 17.72
C SER A 180 14.70 9.75 16.51
N THR A 181 15.03 9.09 15.42
CA THR A 181 14.22 9.04 14.20
C THR A 181 12.94 8.25 14.49
N PRO A 182 11.74 8.78 14.16
CA PRO A 182 10.49 8.04 14.36
C PRO A 182 10.49 6.70 13.62
N ILE A 183 9.85 5.70 14.23
CA ILE A 183 9.68 4.35 13.65
C ILE A 183 8.26 4.19 13.17
N ALA A 184 8.08 3.64 11.95
CA ALA A 184 6.80 3.27 11.40
C ALA A 184 6.68 1.74 11.27
N ALA A 185 5.50 1.19 11.63
CA ALA A 185 5.20 -0.23 11.51
C ALA A 185 4.27 -0.47 10.31
N ASP A 186 4.65 -1.36 9.38
CA ASP A 186 3.83 -1.84 8.25
C ASP A 186 3.50 -3.34 8.41
N GLU A 187 4.48 -4.22 8.22
CA GLU A 187 4.28 -5.66 8.32
C GLU A 187 3.78 -6.09 9.70
N SER A 188 4.24 -5.41 10.73
CA SER A 188 3.86 -5.63 12.13
C SER A 188 2.40 -5.26 12.44
N ILE A 189 1.71 -4.58 11.52
CA ILE A 189 0.28 -4.25 11.61
C ILE A 189 -0.52 -5.12 10.64
N ARG A 190 -0.23 -5.03 9.33
CA ARG A 190 -1.03 -5.67 8.29
C ARG A 190 -0.93 -7.18 8.20
N LYS A 191 0.15 -7.76 8.73
CA LYS A 191 0.39 -9.22 8.78
C LYS A 191 0.30 -9.80 10.18
N ALA A 192 0.12 -8.97 11.19
CA ALA A 192 0.06 -9.42 12.56
C ALA A 192 -1.30 -10.07 12.86
N ALA A 193 -1.26 -11.16 13.62
CA ALA A 193 -2.46 -11.74 14.22
C ALA A 193 -3.09 -10.77 15.23
N ASP A 194 -2.27 -9.91 15.82
CA ASP A 194 -2.68 -8.85 16.74
C ASP A 194 -1.98 -7.53 16.37
N PRO A 195 -2.63 -6.64 15.60
CA PRO A 195 -2.07 -5.34 15.23
C PRO A 195 -1.86 -4.40 16.43
N TYR A 196 -2.57 -4.63 17.55
CA TYR A 196 -2.49 -3.78 18.74
C TYR A 196 -1.20 -3.98 19.53
N ARG A 197 -0.53 -5.12 19.33
CA ARG A 197 0.77 -5.40 19.98
C ARG A 197 1.83 -4.33 19.71
N VAL A 198 1.76 -3.66 18.56
CA VAL A 198 2.65 -2.51 18.25
C VAL A 198 2.46 -1.37 19.25
N ALA A 199 1.22 -1.07 19.61
CA ALA A 199 0.89 -0.03 20.59
C ALA A 199 1.23 -0.51 22.03
N GLU A 200 0.91 -1.76 22.39
CA GLU A 200 1.21 -2.33 23.71
C GLU A 200 2.71 -2.29 24.03
N LEU A 201 3.57 -2.63 23.08
CA LEU A 201 5.02 -2.62 23.22
C LEU A 201 5.64 -1.24 22.98
N ASN A 202 4.83 -0.22 22.65
CA ASN A 202 5.31 1.09 22.25
C ASN A 202 6.39 1.00 21.15
N ALA A 203 6.13 0.18 20.14
CA ALA A 203 7.10 -0.24 19.13
C ALA A 203 7.22 0.72 17.93
N ALA A 204 6.24 1.63 17.74
CA ALA A 204 6.24 2.56 16.63
C ALA A 204 5.63 3.93 17.03
N ASP A 205 5.91 4.94 16.20
CA ASP A 205 5.35 6.30 16.27
C ASP A 205 4.28 6.50 15.18
N VAL A 206 4.37 5.71 14.11
CA VAL A 206 3.51 5.77 12.94
C VAL A 206 3.00 4.37 12.59
N ALA A 207 1.72 4.25 12.29
CA ALA A 207 1.12 3.06 11.72
C ALA A 207 0.98 3.21 10.20
N VAL A 208 1.64 2.36 9.44
CA VAL A 208 1.41 2.23 7.99
C VAL A 208 0.30 1.21 7.78
N THR A 209 -0.83 1.68 7.27
CA THR A 209 -2.05 0.88 7.13
C THR A 209 -2.43 0.72 5.66
N LYS A 210 -3.09 -0.38 5.33
CA LYS A 210 -3.55 -0.68 3.97
C LYS A 210 -4.98 -1.21 4.03
N VAL A 211 -5.83 -0.72 3.13
CA VAL A 211 -7.27 -1.03 3.15
C VAL A 211 -7.53 -2.53 3.01
N ALA A 212 -7.00 -3.14 1.97
CA ALA A 212 -7.30 -4.53 1.66
C ALA A 212 -6.78 -5.52 2.73
N PRO A 213 -5.52 -5.46 3.19
CA PRO A 213 -5.04 -6.34 4.27
C PRO A 213 -5.81 -6.19 5.58
N LEU A 214 -6.33 -5.00 5.88
CA LEU A 214 -7.08 -4.75 7.11
C LEU A 214 -8.59 -5.03 6.98
N GLY A 215 -9.08 -5.38 5.80
CA GLY A 215 -10.46 -5.84 5.61
C GLY A 215 -11.47 -4.72 5.30
N GLY A 216 -11.01 -3.56 4.79
CA GLY A 216 -11.87 -2.47 4.35
C GLY A 216 -11.56 -1.14 5.01
N VAL A 217 -12.17 -0.08 4.51
CA VAL A 217 -11.97 1.31 4.98
C VAL A 217 -12.50 1.47 6.40
N ARG A 218 -13.69 0.97 6.70
CA ARG A 218 -14.32 1.12 8.03
C ARG A 218 -13.55 0.37 9.10
N ARG A 219 -13.08 -0.85 8.78
CA ARG A 219 -12.24 -1.62 9.70
C ARG A 219 -10.88 -0.95 9.91
N LEU A 220 -10.27 -0.42 8.86
CA LEU A 220 -9.05 0.38 8.96
C LEU A 220 -9.25 1.60 9.87
N MET A 221 -10.36 2.34 9.73
CA MET A 221 -10.68 3.47 10.61
C MET A 221 -10.76 3.04 12.08
N THR A 222 -11.43 1.94 12.37
CA THR A 222 -11.55 1.40 13.75
C THR A 222 -10.17 1.06 14.32
N ILE A 223 -9.40 0.21 13.63
CA ILE A 223 -8.05 -0.20 14.08
C ILE A 223 -7.15 1.02 14.27
N SER A 224 -7.19 1.96 13.33
CA SER A 224 -6.38 3.17 13.38
C SER A 224 -6.73 4.07 14.56
N GLY A 225 -8.04 4.20 14.86
CA GLY A 225 -8.51 4.93 16.03
C GLY A 225 -8.05 4.31 17.33
N ASP A 226 -8.12 2.99 17.43
CA ASP A 226 -7.72 2.24 18.62
C ASP A 226 -6.20 2.26 18.85
N LEU A 227 -5.40 2.23 17.79
CA LEU A 227 -3.94 2.31 17.89
C LEU A 227 -3.44 3.65 18.46
N GLY A 228 -4.13 4.75 18.19
CA GLY A 228 -3.75 6.09 18.68
C GLY A 228 -2.42 6.60 18.13
N LEU A 229 -1.91 6.03 17.04
CA LEU A 229 -0.66 6.40 16.37
C LEU A 229 -0.93 7.39 15.22
N LYS A 230 0.10 8.11 14.78
CA LYS A 230 0.04 8.81 13.48
C LYS A 230 -0.15 7.79 12.38
N LEU A 231 -0.85 8.16 11.31
CA LEU A 231 -1.18 7.22 10.24
C LEU A 231 -0.52 7.60 8.92
N THR A 232 -0.12 6.59 8.19
CA THR A 232 0.19 6.66 6.76
C THR A 232 -0.56 5.55 6.05
N VAL A 233 -1.57 5.90 5.25
CA VAL A 233 -2.24 4.90 4.39
C VAL A 233 -1.37 4.63 3.19
N ALA A 234 -1.17 3.36 2.85
CA ALA A 234 -0.37 2.92 1.72
C ALA A 234 -1.12 1.90 0.87
N SER A 235 -0.66 1.71 -0.35
CA SER A 235 -1.18 0.71 -1.27
C SER A 235 -0.44 -0.63 -1.11
N ALA A 236 -1.09 -1.69 -1.58
CA ALA A 236 -0.49 -3.00 -1.75
C ALA A 236 -0.30 -3.34 -3.23
N LEU A 237 0.08 -2.38 -4.06
CA LEU A 237 0.08 -2.45 -5.54
C LEU A 237 -1.34 -2.62 -6.08
N ASP A 238 -2.25 -1.79 -5.59
CA ASP A 238 -3.65 -1.83 -5.97
C ASP A 238 -3.84 -1.22 -7.36
N THR A 239 -4.86 -1.69 -8.10
CA THR A 239 -5.31 -1.03 -9.33
C THR A 239 -5.98 0.30 -8.99
N ALA A 240 -6.41 1.05 -10.01
CA ALA A 240 -7.19 2.27 -9.79
C ALA A 240 -8.36 2.07 -8.82
N VAL A 241 -9.00 0.88 -8.84
CA VAL A 241 -10.13 0.55 -7.96
C VAL A 241 -9.70 0.51 -6.49
N GLY A 242 -8.64 -0.21 -6.16
CA GLY A 242 -8.13 -0.26 -4.79
C GLY A 242 -7.49 1.05 -4.33
N ILE A 243 -6.87 1.81 -5.25
CA ILE A 243 -6.35 3.16 -4.96
C ILE A 243 -7.48 4.11 -4.57
N HIS A 244 -8.67 4.03 -5.19
CA HIS A 244 -9.83 4.80 -4.76
C HIS A 244 -10.14 4.57 -3.27
N ALA A 245 -10.27 3.32 -2.85
CA ALA A 245 -10.49 2.97 -1.45
C ALA A 245 -9.37 3.50 -0.53
N GLY A 246 -8.11 3.39 -0.97
CA GLY A 246 -6.95 3.94 -0.26
C GLY A 246 -7.02 5.47 -0.08
N LEU A 247 -7.42 6.21 -1.12
CA LEU A 247 -7.58 7.67 -1.06
C LEU A 247 -8.70 8.07 -0.10
N VAL A 248 -9.84 7.36 -0.13
CA VAL A 248 -10.93 7.57 0.84
C VAL A 248 -10.43 7.33 2.25
N ALA A 249 -9.79 6.17 2.51
CA ALA A 249 -9.24 5.85 3.82
C ALA A 249 -8.23 6.91 4.31
N ALA A 250 -7.30 7.34 3.46
CA ALA A 250 -6.33 8.37 3.81
C ALA A 250 -6.98 9.70 4.20
N LYS A 251 -8.06 10.09 3.51
CA LYS A 251 -8.76 11.33 3.78
C LYS A 251 -9.52 11.29 5.10
N VAL A 252 -10.31 10.24 5.32
CA VAL A 252 -11.17 10.14 6.52
C VAL A 252 -10.38 9.87 7.80
N THR A 253 -9.18 9.30 7.71
CA THR A 253 -8.31 9.04 8.87
C THR A 253 -7.30 10.15 9.13
N GLY A 254 -7.22 11.17 8.28
CA GLY A 254 -6.20 12.23 8.42
C GLY A 254 -4.77 11.72 8.23
N SER A 255 -4.57 10.79 7.30
CA SER A 255 -3.26 10.23 6.97
C SER A 255 -2.22 11.31 6.68
N GLN A 256 -0.98 11.10 7.12
CA GLN A 256 0.19 11.80 6.56
C GLN A 256 0.28 11.51 5.06
N ALA A 257 1.23 12.12 4.33
CA ALA A 257 1.37 11.89 2.89
C ALA A 257 1.32 10.39 2.55
N ALA A 258 0.25 9.98 1.86
CA ALA A 258 -0.11 8.58 1.67
C ALA A 258 0.74 7.89 0.59
N GLY A 259 1.06 6.62 0.78
CA GLY A 259 1.80 5.81 -0.19
C GLY A 259 0.90 5.24 -1.30
N LEU A 260 0.12 6.09 -1.98
CA LEU A 260 -0.92 5.68 -2.93
C LEU A 260 -0.60 5.98 -4.40
N ALA A 261 0.51 6.66 -4.70
CA ALA A 261 0.90 6.96 -6.08
C ALA A 261 1.56 5.76 -6.82
N THR A 262 1.23 4.54 -6.43
CA THR A 262 1.81 3.28 -6.95
C THR A 262 1.29 2.88 -8.32
N GLN A 263 0.17 3.45 -8.80
CA GLN A 263 -0.27 3.28 -10.19
C GLN A 263 0.82 3.65 -11.21
N ARG A 264 1.73 4.56 -10.86
CA ARG A 264 2.87 4.96 -11.69
C ARG A 264 3.93 3.88 -11.85
N LEU A 265 3.75 2.73 -11.20
CA LEU A 265 4.58 1.54 -11.39
C LEU A 265 4.00 0.59 -12.46
N PHE A 266 2.76 0.79 -12.89
CA PHE A 266 2.15 0.04 -13.99
C PHE A 266 2.43 0.69 -15.34
N ILE A 267 2.43 -0.12 -16.41
CA ILE A 267 2.44 0.38 -17.79
C ILE A 267 1.03 0.85 -18.13
N GLU A 268 0.03 0.06 -17.75
CA GLU A 268 -1.39 0.29 -17.98
C GLU A 268 -2.19 -0.09 -16.76
N ASP A 269 -3.37 0.54 -16.58
CA ASP A 269 -4.31 0.26 -15.52
C ASP A 269 -5.73 0.19 -16.10
N VAL A 270 -6.65 -0.40 -15.38
CA VAL A 270 -8.05 -0.61 -15.76
C VAL A 270 -8.85 0.68 -15.91
N ALA A 271 -8.40 1.77 -15.32
CA ALA A 271 -9.02 3.09 -15.41
C ALA A 271 -7.97 4.19 -15.60
N GLU A 272 -8.42 5.39 -15.99
CA GLU A 272 -7.53 6.55 -16.09
C GLU A 272 -6.77 6.80 -14.79
N PRO A 273 -5.50 7.23 -14.85
CA PRO A 273 -4.74 7.63 -13.68
C PRO A 273 -5.43 8.73 -12.88
N PHE A 274 -5.30 8.70 -11.57
CA PHE A 274 -5.78 9.79 -10.71
C PHE A 274 -4.99 11.08 -10.96
N ASP A 275 -5.68 12.22 -10.88
CA ASP A 275 -5.04 13.54 -10.95
C ASP A 275 -3.98 13.66 -9.86
N PHE A 276 -2.77 14.01 -10.27
CA PHE A 276 -1.63 14.23 -9.38
C PHE A 276 -1.12 15.66 -9.55
N ALA A 277 -1.44 16.52 -8.62
CA ALA A 277 -1.09 17.93 -8.67
C ALA A 277 -0.63 18.45 -7.31
N GLY A 278 0.48 19.19 -7.28
CA GLY A 278 1.02 19.79 -6.05
C GLY A 278 1.34 18.78 -4.94
N GLY A 279 1.73 17.55 -5.29
CA GLY A 279 1.98 16.47 -4.32
C GLY A 279 0.71 15.82 -3.78
N ARG A 280 -0.45 16.05 -4.39
CA ARG A 280 -1.75 15.51 -3.96
C ARG A 280 -2.44 14.76 -5.08
N MET A 281 -3.24 13.77 -4.72
CA MET A 281 -4.16 13.06 -5.60
C MET A 281 -5.60 13.41 -5.25
N ARG A 282 -6.44 13.50 -6.30
CA ARG A 282 -7.86 13.82 -6.13
C ARG A 282 -8.68 12.54 -6.04
N ILE A 283 -9.52 12.44 -5.01
CA ILE A 283 -10.50 11.36 -4.88
C ILE A 283 -11.53 11.51 -6.00
N ARG A 284 -11.78 10.45 -6.71
CA ARG A 284 -12.85 10.29 -7.67
C ARG A 284 -13.19 8.80 -7.79
N ASP A 285 -14.37 8.48 -8.27
CA ASP A 285 -14.71 7.10 -8.58
C ASP A 285 -13.75 6.51 -9.62
N ALA A 286 -13.35 5.28 -9.39
CA ALA A 286 -12.48 4.51 -10.28
C ALA A 286 -13.31 3.47 -11.02
N THR A 287 -14.06 3.91 -12.02
CA THR A 287 -14.80 3.01 -12.90
C THR A 287 -13.86 2.45 -13.97
N PRO A 288 -13.64 1.14 -14.04
CA PRO A 288 -12.85 0.52 -15.08
C PRO A 288 -13.45 0.77 -16.47
N ASP A 289 -12.58 1.00 -17.43
CA ASP A 289 -12.94 1.12 -18.83
C ASP A 289 -13.21 -0.27 -19.42
N PRO A 290 -14.35 -0.52 -20.11
CA PRO A 290 -14.69 -1.82 -20.67
C PRO A 290 -13.68 -2.36 -21.68
N ASP A 291 -13.07 -1.49 -22.49
CA ASP A 291 -12.06 -1.89 -23.46
C ASP A 291 -10.78 -2.33 -22.73
N ARG A 292 -10.34 -1.59 -21.72
CA ARG A 292 -9.20 -1.95 -20.86
C ARG A 292 -9.44 -3.24 -20.06
N LEU A 293 -10.66 -3.47 -19.56
CA LEU A 293 -11.00 -4.74 -18.91
C LEU A 293 -10.84 -5.92 -19.86
N THR A 294 -11.15 -5.71 -21.15
CA THR A 294 -10.99 -6.73 -22.18
C THR A 294 -9.53 -6.93 -22.57
N GLU A 295 -8.79 -5.87 -22.78
CA GLU A 295 -7.37 -5.89 -23.18
C GLU A 295 -6.47 -6.48 -22.09
N LEU A 296 -6.76 -6.14 -20.83
CA LEU A 296 -6.00 -6.59 -19.64
C LEU A 296 -6.57 -7.88 -19.03
N ALA A 297 -7.55 -8.54 -19.67
CA ALA A 297 -8.14 -9.76 -19.14
C ALA A 297 -7.08 -10.85 -18.89
N ALA A 298 -7.07 -11.43 -17.70
CA ALA A 298 -6.18 -12.54 -17.37
C ALA A 298 -6.53 -13.79 -18.21
N PRO A 299 -5.55 -14.67 -18.53
CA PRO A 299 -5.82 -15.94 -19.21
C PRO A 299 -6.88 -16.77 -18.47
N GLY A 300 -7.63 -17.60 -19.22
CA GLY A 300 -8.76 -18.36 -18.67
C GLY A 300 -8.42 -19.20 -17.44
N GLU A 301 -7.27 -19.93 -17.48
CA GLU A 301 -6.79 -20.70 -16.33
C GLU A 301 -6.52 -19.84 -15.09
N ARG A 302 -6.09 -18.57 -15.26
CA ARG A 302 -5.87 -17.63 -14.16
C ARG A 302 -7.20 -17.09 -13.65
N LYS A 303 -8.17 -16.84 -14.55
CA LYS A 303 -9.53 -16.48 -14.17
C LYS A 303 -10.15 -17.54 -13.28
N ASP A 304 -10.09 -18.81 -13.70
CA ASP A 304 -10.65 -19.93 -12.92
C ASP A 304 -9.98 -20.05 -11.55
N TRP A 305 -8.65 -19.92 -11.49
CA TRP A 305 -7.90 -19.92 -10.24
C TRP A 305 -8.34 -18.81 -9.26
N TRP A 306 -8.60 -17.59 -9.76
CA TRP A 306 -9.08 -16.49 -8.95
C TRP A 306 -10.51 -16.71 -8.47
N PHE A 307 -11.38 -17.28 -9.29
CA PHE A 307 -12.74 -17.63 -8.92
C PHE A 307 -12.79 -18.69 -7.82
N GLU A 308 -11.98 -19.74 -7.97
CA GLU A 308 -11.80 -20.74 -6.91
C GLU A 308 -11.26 -20.12 -5.63
N ARG A 309 -10.33 -19.15 -5.74
CA ARG A 309 -9.77 -18.48 -4.57
C ARG A 309 -10.82 -17.65 -3.82
N VAL A 310 -11.69 -16.93 -4.51
CA VAL A 310 -12.84 -16.23 -3.89
C VAL A 310 -13.68 -17.24 -3.12
N THR A 311 -14.02 -18.38 -3.74
CA THR A 311 -14.81 -19.45 -3.11
C THR A 311 -14.16 -19.97 -1.82
N ARG A 312 -12.86 -20.19 -1.82
CA ARG A 312 -12.12 -20.64 -0.64
C ARG A 312 -12.00 -19.59 0.47
N CYS A 313 -12.00 -18.29 0.11
CA CYS A 313 -11.91 -17.19 1.08
C CYS A 313 -13.24 -16.91 1.79
N LEU A 314 -14.39 -17.17 1.16
CA LEU A 314 -15.72 -16.86 1.71
C LEU A 314 -15.98 -17.40 3.13
N PRO A 315 -15.59 -18.65 3.50
CA PRO A 315 -15.82 -19.15 4.84
C PRO A 315 -15.12 -18.36 5.96
N TYR A 316 -14.10 -17.58 5.63
CA TYR A 316 -13.32 -16.77 6.58
C TYR A 316 -13.83 -15.33 6.73
N LEU A 317 -14.90 -14.94 6.03
CA LEU A 317 -15.43 -13.55 6.09
C LEU A 317 -16.23 -13.23 7.37
N GLY A 318 -16.38 -14.12 8.28
CA GLY A 318 -17.18 -13.95 9.51
C GLY A 318 -16.37 -14.16 10.79
N ASP A 319 -15.08 -14.37 10.67
CA ASP A 319 -14.19 -14.61 11.82
C ASP A 319 -13.48 -13.26 12.21
#